data_d2253711b140c5543da8698ff42e4805
#
_entry.id   d2253711b140c5543da8698ff42e4805
#
_cell.length_a   1.000
_cell.length_b   1.000
_cell.length_c   1.000
_cell.angle_alpha   90.00
_cell.angle_beta   90.00
_cell.angle_gamma   90.00
#
_symmetry.space_group_name_H-M   'P 1'
#
loop_
_entity.id
_entity.type
_entity.pdbx_description
1 polymer ?
#
loop_
_entity_poly.entity_id
_entity_poly.type
_entity_poly.pdbx_seq_one_letter_code
_entity_poly.pdbx_strand_id
1 'polypeptide(L)'
;MLKQFKVNPEDSLLVQSEDLGNLVSEIFQKMGVSKEDADLGADVLVSADLRGVDSHGVSNMLRNYVNGYTSGQINPTPDMKIIKESPATANIDSDRGLGIITVPKAMDIAIEKANTVGVGMVTIGNARHLGMASYHAMRALEHDMIGVCMTSCPPSVLPTYGAEPRLGTNPIAMAVPAKNDHPFVFDAATSAVASNKIGIARRLGAKLEPGWLADEFGTPIMETMEVPEKYQLLPVGATRELGSHKGYGLSCIVDILGGVLTGFGYGASPGRPNFGHYVAAYKIDAFTDVDDFKSTMDEWMYMMKNTKPAPGEERVMVAGQPEHEMELIRSKEGIPLHQEVVDWFKDICGELSVEFSLG
;
A
#
# COMPACT_ATOMS: atom_id res chain seq x y z
N MET A 1 12.64 3.84 6.67
CA MET A 1 12.89 4.19 5.24
C MET A 1 14.39 4.11 4.95
N LEU A 2 14.79 3.61 3.77
CA LEU A 2 16.20 3.64 3.35
C LEU A 2 16.67 5.09 3.22
N LYS A 3 17.90 5.38 3.71
CA LYS A 3 18.42 6.76 3.79
C LYS A 3 18.43 7.48 2.44
N GLN A 4 18.69 6.74 1.35
CA GLN A 4 18.75 7.27 -0.02
C GLN A 4 17.40 7.76 -0.58
N PHE A 5 16.28 7.48 0.09
CA PHE A 5 14.94 7.93 -0.32
C PHE A 5 14.39 9.09 0.54
N LYS A 6 15.20 9.63 1.43
CA LYS A 6 14.81 10.83 2.18
C LYS A 6 14.95 12.06 1.30
N VAL A 7 13.90 12.89 1.26
CA VAL A 7 13.96 14.21 0.61
C VAL A 7 14.90 15.10 1.44
N ASN A 8 15.79 15.83 0.77
CA ASN A 8 16.64 16.81 1.45
C ASN A 8 15.77 17.96 2.00
N PRO A 9 16.02 18.44 3.22
CA PRO A 9 15.28 19.56 3.77
C PRO A 9 15.30 20.82 2.89
N GLU A 10 16.41 21.07 2.18
CA GLU A 10 16.58 22.23 1.28
C GLU A 10 15.70 22.13 0.02
N ASP A 11 15.29 20.92 -0.37
CA ASP A 11 14.49 20.63 -1.56
C ASP A 11 13.03 20.30 -1.21
N SER A 12 12.60 20.60 0.03
CA SER A 12 11.29 20.24 0.53
C SER A 12 10.52 21.38 1.16
N LEU A 13 9.21 21.36 1.01
CA LEU A 13 8.24 22.13 1.79
C LEU A 13 7.67 21.23 2.88
N LEU A 14 7.74 21.64 4.13
CA LEU A 14 7.05 20.95 5.24
C LEU A 14 5.60 21.42 5.30
N VAL A 15 4.66 20.49 5.18
CA VAL A 15 3.21 20.78 5.20
C VAL A 15 2.53 20.04 6.34
N GLN A 16 1.51 20.66 6.93
CA GLN A 16 0.71 20.00 7.96
C GLN A 16 -0.23 18.98 7.30
N SER A 17 -0.43 17.85 7.98
CA SER A 17 -1.26 16.75 7.48
C SER A 17 -2.72 17.18 7.22
N GLU A 18 -3.25 18.06 8.06
CA GLU A 18 -4.61 18.59 7.92
C GLU A 18 -4.75 19.43 6.64
N ASP A 19 -3.82 20.37 6.41
CA ASP A 19 -3.82 21.23 5.21
C ASP A 19 -3.68 20.39 3.94
N LEU A 20 -2.77 19.41 3.96
CA LEU A 20 -2.57 18.49 2.84
C LEU A 20 -3.82 17.66 2.57
N GLY A 21 -4.46 17.12 3.61
CA GLY A 21 -5.69 16.35 3.53
C GLY A 21 -6.85 17.16 2.93
N ASN A 22 -7.02 18.39 3.40
CA ASN A 22 -8.06 19.30 2.89
C ASN A 22 -7.88 19.59 1.40
N LEU A 23 -6.66 19.93 0.98
CA LEU A 23 -6.36 20.20 -0.45
C LEU A 23 -6.57 18.96 -1.32
N VAL A 24 -6.13 17.77 -0.88
CA VAL A 24 -6.33 16.51 -1.60
C VAL A 24 -7.82 16.17 -1.72
N SER A 25 -8.59 16.34 -0.66
CA SER A 25 -10.06 16.15 -0.67
C SER A 25 -10.73 17.11 -1.65
N GLU A 26 -10.35 18.40 -1.68
CA GLU A 26 -10.90 19.36 -2.62
C GLU A 26 -10.60 18.98 -4.08
N ILE A 27 -9.37 18.54 -4.37
CA ILE A 27 -8.98 18.03 -5.70
C ILE A 27 -9.85 16.84 -6.11
N PHE A 28 -10.06 15.85 -5.23
CA PHE A 28 -10.93 14.72 -5.53
C PHE A 28 -12.39 15.13 -5.76
N GLN A 29 -12.91 16.10 -5.01
CA GLN A 29 -14.25 16.64 -5.24
C GLN A 29 -14.38 17.32 -6.62
N LYS A 30 -13.34 18.01 -7.09
CA LYS A 30 -13.29 18.55 -8.47
C LYS A 30 -13.28 17.45 -9.54
N MET A 31 -12.82 16.25 -9.20
CA MET A 31 -12.93 15.07 -10.09
C MET A 31 -14.32 14.41 -10.06
N GLY A 32 -15.27 14.93 -9.28
CA GLY A 32 -16.62 14.41 -9.16
C GLY A 32 -16.83 13.39 -8.06
N VAL A 33 -15.85 13.19 -7.18
CA VAL A 33 -15.95 12.32 -5.99
C VAL A 33 -16.81 13.02 -4.94
N SER A 34 -17.64 12.27 -4.21
CA SER A 34 -18.41 12.83 -3.09
C SER A 34 -17.46 13.32 -1.98
N LYS A 35 -17.92 14.31 -1.17
CA LYS A 35 -17.07 14.84 -0.08
C LYS A 35 -16.62 13.74 0.87
N GLU A 36 -17.51 12.84 1.27
CA GLU A 36 -17.21 11.73 2.18
C GLU A 36 -16.11 10.80 1.60
N ASP A 37 -16.24 10.42 0.36
CA ASP A 37 -15.27 9.57 -0.34
C ASP A 37 -13.96 10.31 -0.64
N ALA A 38 -14.02 11.60 -0.90
CA ALA A 38 -12.84 12.44 -1.09
C ALA A 38 -12.03 12.59 0.20
N ASP A 39 -12.70 12.81 1.33
CA ASP A 39 -12.08 12.87 2.65
C ASP A 39 -11.43 11.51 3.00
N LEU A 40 -12.12 10.39 2.78
CA LEU A 40 -11.59 9.06 3.00
C LEU A 40 -10.36 8.78 2.11
N GLY A 41 -10.42 9.12 0.83
CA GLY A 41 -9.30 8.96 -0.10
C GLY A 41 -8.10 9.82 0.28
N ALA A 42 -8.33 11.05 0.75
CA ALA A 42 -7.30 11.95 1.25
C ALA A 42 -6.62 11.38 2.51
N ASP A 43 -7.42 10.87 3.46
CA ASP A 43 -6.90 10.26 4.69
C ASP A 43 -5.99 9.06 4.40
N VAL A 44 -6.35 8.17 3.47
CA VAL A 44 -5.49 7.04 3.05
C VAL A 44 -4.14 7.53 2.52
N LEU A 45 -4.13 8.57 1.69
CA LEU A 45 -2.89 9.10 1.11
C LEU A 45 -2.02 9.82 2.15
N VAL A 46 -2.62 10.66 2.97
CA VAL A 46 -1.92 11.41 4.03
C VAL A 46 -1.39 10.46 5.10
N SER A 47 -2.15 9.42 5.47
CA SER A 47 -1.66 8.38 6.39
C SER A 47 -0.41 7.68 5.86
N ALA A 48 -0.33 7.41 4.55
CA ALA A 48 0.88 6.85 3.96
C ALA A 48 2.08 7.81 4.06
N ASP A 49 1.87 9.11 3.81
CA ASP A 49 2.92 10.11 3.96
C ASP A 49 3.33 10.29 5.43
N LEU A 50 2.40 10.36 6.37
CA LEU A 50 2.70 10.44 7.81
C LEU A 50 3.57 9.26 8.26
N ARG A 51 3.26 8.06 7.82
CA ARG A 51 4.00 6.84 8.14
C ARG A 51 5.30 6.67 7.36
N GLY A 52 5.67 7.63 6.51
CA GLY A 52 6.90 7.57 5.71
C GLY A 52 6.86 6.54 4.57
N VAL A 53 5.65 6.14 4.16
CA VAL A 53 5.42 5.27 2.99
C VAL A 53 5.18 6.14 1.75
N ASP A 54 6.08 7.08 1.49
CA ASP A 54 5.98 8.12 0.45
C ASP A 54 5.74 7.56 -0.96
N SER A 55 6.10 6.29 -1.19
CA SER A 55 5.82 5.59 -2.45
C SER A 55 4.32 5.44 -2.74
N HIS A 56 3.46 5.49 -1.71
CA HIS A 56 2.02 5.31 -1.77
C HIS A 56 1.23 6.51 -1.22
N GLY A 57 1.94 7.57 -0.84
CA GLY A 57 1.37 8.85 -0.40
C GLY A 57 1.02 9.79 -1.55
N VAL A 58 0.67 11.01 -1.18
CA VAL A 58 0.23 12.07 -2.08
C VAL A 58 1.22 12.33 -3.21
N SER A 59 2.52 12.43 -2.86
CA SER A 59 3.61 12.77 -3.79
C SER A 59 3.73 11.85 -5.00
N ASN A 60 3.35 10.59 -4.87
CA ASN A 60 3.53 9.59 -5.92
C ASN A 60 2.21 9.09 -6.51
N MET A 61 1.09 9.24 -5.79
CA MET A 61 -0.17 8.63 -6.20
C MET A 61 -1.21 9.61 -6.70
N LEU A 62 -1.31 10.83 -6.13
CA LEU A 62 -2.40 11.75 -6.44
C LEU A 62 -2.45 12.11 -7.93
N ARG A 63 -1.31 12.43 -8.55
CA ARG A 63 -1.22 12.73 -9.99
C ARG A 63 -1.79 11.60 -10.85
N ASN A 64 -1.45 10.35 -10.51
CA ASN A 64 -1.94 9.18 -11.23
C ASN A 64 -3.45 9.01 -11.08
N TYR A 65 -3.99 9.31 -9.90
CA TYR A 65 -5.43 9.23 -9.65
C TYR A 65 -6.20 10.31 -10.39
N VAL A 66 -5.72 11.56 -10.36
CA VAL A 66 -6.31 12.65 -11.15
C VAL A 66 -6.33 12.30 -12.64
N ASN A 67 -5.21 11.79 -13.18
CA ASN A 67 -5.14 11.33 -14.57
C ASN A 67 -6.12 10.17 -14.83
N GLY A 68 -6.28 9.26 -13.90
CA GLY A 68 -7.23 8.15 -13.97
C GLY A 68 -8.70 8.60 -14.03
N TYR A 69 -9.06 9.60 -13.23
CA TYR A 69 -10.38 10.22 -13.27
C TYR A 69 -10.62 10.98 -14.58
N THR A 70 -9.67 11.84 -14.98
CA THR A 70 -9.77 12.64 -16.21
C THR A 70 -9.88 11.77 -17.47
N SER A 71 -9.16 10.63 -17.50
CA SER A 71 -9.22 9.67 -18.63
C SER A 71 -10.44 8.73 -18.59
N GLY A 72 -11.26 8.77 -17.54
CA GLY A 72 -12.39 7.87 -17.34
C GLY A 72 -12.00 6.41 -16.98
N GLN A 73 -10.74 6.17 -16.64
CA GLN A 73 -10.28 4.85 -16.15
C GLN A 73 -10.76 4.56 -14.72
N ILE A 74 -10.95 5.61 -13.91
CA ILE A 74 -11.49 5.55 -12.55
C ILE A 74 -12.91 6.13 -12.59
N ASN A 75 -13.87 5.43 -11.98
CA ASN A 75 -15.21 5.94 -11.79
C ASN A 75 -15.26 6.79 -10.51
N PRO A 76 -15.61 8.09 -10.58
CA PRO A 76 -15.66 8.95 -9.39
C PRO A 76 -16.87 8.67 -8.48
N THR A 77 -17.89 8.00 -9.01
CA THR A 77 -19.14 7.65 -8.30
C THR A 77 -19.47 6.17 -8.46
N PRO A 78 -18.59 5.26 -7.96
CA PRO A 78 -18.76 3.83 -8.19
C PRO A 78 -19.98 3.27 -7.45
N ASP A 79 -20.79 2.49 -8.15
CA ASP A 79 -21.90 1.71 -7.60
C ASP A 79 -21.38 0.33 -7.17
N MET A 80 -20.77 0.26 -5.97
CA MET A 80 -20.24 -0.97 -5.40
C MET A 80 -21.34 -2.00 -5.17
N LYS A 81 -21.22 -3.21 -5.76
CA LYS A 81 -22.24 -4.26 -5.65
C LYS A 81 -21.67 -5.54 -5.05
N ILE A 82 -22.31 -6.05 -4.01
CA ILE A 82 -22.07 -7.42 -3.54
C ILE A 82 -22.70 -8.35 -4.56
N ILE A 83 -21.88 -9.09 -5.32
CA ILE A 83 -22.32 -10.01 -6.37
C ILE A 83 -22.47 -11.46 -5.86
N LYS A 84 -21.83 -11.77 -4.74
CA LYS A 84 -21.98 -13.05 -4.04
C LYS A 84 -21.68 -12.88 -2.57
N GLU A 85 -22.45 -13.53 -1.72
CA GLU A 85 -22.34 -13.40 -0.28
C GLU A 85 -22.61 -14.71 0.45
N SER A 86 -21.95 -14.91 1.58
CA SER A 86 -22.22 -15.94 2.58
C SER A 86 -22.03 -15.35 3.99
N PRO A 87 -22.34 -16.06 5.08
CA PRO A 87 -22.14 -15.51 6.42
C PRO A 87 -20.73 -14.96 6.68
N ALA A 88 -19.68 -15.62 6.18
CA ALA A 88 -18.28 -15.24 6.41
C ALA A 88 -17.63 -14.52 5.21
N THR A 89 -18.26 -14.51 4.03
CA THR A 89 -17.59 -13.99 2.82
C THR A 89 -18.49 -13.06 2.02
N ALA A 90 -17.85 -12.13 1.27
CA ALA A 90 -18.52 -11.38 0.20
C ALA A 90 -17.57 -11.23 -1.01
N ASN A 91 -18.14 -11.12 -2.19
CA ASN A 91 -17.44 -10.75 -3.41
C ASN A 91 -18.09 -9.49 -3.99
N ILE A 92 -17.28 -8.46 -4.27
CA ILE A 92 -17.75 -7.13 -4.63
C ILE A 92 -17.26 -6.77 -6.04
N ASP A 93 -18.18 -6.28 -6.89
CA ASP A 93 -17.83 -5.48 -8.06
C ASP A 93 -17.63 -4.04 -7.61
N SER A 94 -16.42 -3.52 -7.78
CA SER A 94 -16.04 -2.16 -7.40
C SER A 94 -16.43 -1.09 -8.43
N ASP A 95 -16.98 -1.47 -9.56
CA ASP A 95 -17.38 -0.57 -10.66
C ASP A 95 -16.27 0.44 -11.07
N ARG A 96 -15.03 -0.03 -11.14
CA ARG A 96 -13.82 0.79 -11.43
C ARG A 96 -13.57 1.88 -10.38
N GLY A 97 -14.09 1.71 -9.18
CA GLY A 97 -13.84 2.61 -8.06
C GLY A 97 -12.36 2.61 -7.65
N LEU A 98 -11.88 3.75 -7.18
CA LEU A 98 -10.53 3.89 -6.66
C LEU A 98 -10.39 3.10 -5.35
N GLY A 99 -9.37 2.24 -5.26
CA GLY A 99 -9.20 1.32 -4.14
C GLY A 99 -9.00 2.01 -2.78
N ILE A 100 -8.39 3.20 -2.75
CA ILE A 100 -8.29 3.99 -1.50
C ILE A 100 -9.66 4.39 -0.92
N ILE A 101 -10.73 4.29 -1.70
CA ILE A 101 -12.10 4.57 -1.28
C ILE A 101 -12.89 3.27 -1.08
N THR A 102 -12.75 2.32 -2.01
CA THR A 102 -13.61 1.13 -2.01
C THR A 102 -13.12 0.01 -1.09
N VAL A 103 -11.81 -0.10 -0.85
CA VAL A 103 -11.25 -1.15 0.01
C VAL A 103 -11.50 -0.91 1.50
N PRO A 104 -11.43 0.32 2.05
CA PRO A 104 -11.88 0.59 3.42
C PRO A 104 -13.32 0.13 3.67
N LYS A 105 -14.25 0.47 2.76
CA LYS A 105 -15.66 0.04 2.84
C LYS A 105 -15.82 -1.49 2.79
N ALA A 106 -14.99 -2.16 1.99
CA ALA A 106 -14.98 -3.63 1.93
C ALA A 106 -14.41 -4.26 3.21
N MET A 107 -13.42 -3.61 3.86
CA MET A 107 -12.90 -4.04 5.15
C MET A 107 -13.97 -3.90 6.25
N ASP A 108 -14.77 -2.85 6.22
CA ASP A 108 -15.89 -2.68 7.17
C ASP A 108 -16.89 -3.84 7.04
N ILE A 109 -17.20 -4.29 5.82
CA ILE A 109 -18.02 -5.49 5.58
C ILE A 109 -17.34 -6.75 6.15
N ALA A 110 -16.03 -6.89 6.00
CA ALA A 110 -15.29 -8.02 6.57
C ALA A 110 -15.34 -8.01 8.11
N ILE A 111 -15.20 -6.83 8.74
CA ILE A 111 -15.32 -6.65 10.19
C ILE A 111 -16.72 -7.01 10.70
N GLU A 112 -17.77 -6.56 10.03
CA GLU A 112 -19.16 -6.90 10.37
C GLU A 112 -19.41 -8.42 10.34
N LYS A 113 -18.90 -9.09 9.30
CA LYS A 113 -18.97 -10.55 9.19
C LYS A 113 -18.19 -11.25 10.30
N ALA A 114 -16.97 -10.77 10.58
CA ALA A 114 -16.14 -11.30 11.67
C ALA A 114 -16.81 -11.14 13.04
N ASN A 115 -17.51 -10.04 13.28
CA ASN A 115 -18.30 -9.84 14.48
C ASN A 115 -19.41 -10.90 14.64
N THR A 116 -19.95 -11.37 13.52
CA THR A 116 -21.07 -12.33 13.51
C THR A 116 -20.61 -13.77 13.63
N VAL A 117 -19.55 -14.17 12.89
CA VAL A 117 -19.14 -15.59 12.77
C VAL A 117 -17.66 -15.83 13.09
N GLY A 118 -16.93 -14.84 13.63
CA GLY A 118 -15.53 -14.96 14.03
C GLY A 118 -14.52 -14.63 12.95
N VAL A 119 -14.90 -14.64 11.67
CA VAL A 119 -14.05 -14.28 10.52
C VAL A 119 -14.88 -13.66 9.42
N GLY A 120 -14.32 -12.66 8.75
CA GLY A 120 -14.92 -12.07 7.55
C GLY A 120 -13.87 -11.94 6.46
N MET A 121 -14.23 -12.33 5.22
CA MET A 121 -13.36 -12.26 4.06
C MET A 121 -14.10 -11.63 2.89
N VAL A 122 -13.50 -10.63 2.25
CA VAL A 122 -14.11 -9.94 1.12
C VAL A 122 -13.12 -9.87 -0.04
N THR A 123 -13.58 -10.28 -1.22
CA THR A 123 -12.86 -10.08 -2.48
C THR A 123 -13.46 -8.91 -3.26
N ILE A 124 -12.63 -8.10 -3.89
CA ILE A 124 -13.04 -6.90 -4.61
C ILE A 124 -12.45 -6.97 -6.02
N GLY A 125 -13.29 -7.13 -7.03
CA GLY A 125 -12.88 -7.14 -8.42
C GLY A 125 -13.24 -5.84 -9.15
N ASN A 126 -12.81 -5.71 -10.42
CA ASN A 126 -13.04 -4.52 -11.24
C ASN A 126 -12.66 -3.21 -10.52
N ALA A 127 -11.57 -3.25 -9.76
CA ALA A 127 -11.11 -2.17 -8.89
C ALA A 127 -9.95 -1.39 -9.50
N ARG A 128 -9.49 -0.35 -8.77
CA ARG A 128 -8.30 0.45 -9.07
C ARG A 128 -7.38 0.46 -7.84
N HIS A 129 -6.21 1.06 -7.99
CA HIS A 129 -5.14 1.05 -7.00
C HIS A 129 -5.61 1.45 -5.60
N LEU A 130 -5.13 0.73 -4.56
CA LEU A 130 -5.60 0.91 -3.17
C LEU A 130 -4.69 1.77 -2.27
N GLY A 131 -3.58 2.31 -2.80
CA GLY A 131 -2.62 3.03 -1.96
C GLY A 131 -1.79 2.09 -1.08
N MET A 132 -1.59 2.46 0.17
CA MET A 132 -0.87 1.69 1.18
C MET A 132 -1.77 0.57 1.74
N ALA A 133 -1.37 -0.69 1.54
CA ALA A 133 -2.20 -1.85 1.91
C ALA A 133 -2.41 -1.97 3.43
N SER A 134 -1.44 -1.58 4.23
CA SER A 134 -1.54 -1.61 5.69
C SER A 134 -2.62 -0.66 6.25
N TYR A 135 -2.94 0.46 5.59
CA TYR A 135 -4.05 1.31 6.02
C TYR A 135 -5.35 0.50 6.16
N HIS A 136 -5.64 -0.30 5.15
CA HIS A 136 -6.87 -1.11 5.13
C HIS A 136 -6.84 -2.23 6.18
N ALA A 137 -5.68 -2.87 6.37
CA ALA A 137 -5.51 -3.88 7.41
C ALA A 137 -5.65 -3.29 8.82
N MET A 138 -5.11 -2.09 9.07
CA MET A 138 -5.17 -1.41 10.36
C MET A 138 -6.61 -1.05 10.80
N ARG A 139 -7.57 -0.90 9.88
CA ARG A 139 -8.98 -0.64 10.25
C ARG A 139 -9.56 -1.69 11.18
N ALA A 140 -9.09 -2.95 11.09
CA ALA A 140 -9.55 -4.02 11.97
C ALA A 140 -9.08 -3.87 13.44
N LEU A 141 -8.02 -3.09 13.69
CA LEU A 141 -7.43 -2.92 15.02
C LEU A 141 -8.38 -2.28 16.03
N GLU A 142 -9.20 -1.32 15.60
CA GLU A 142 -10.19 -0.63 16.44
C GLU A 142 -11.30 -1.56 16.94
N HIS A 143 -11.41 -2.73 16.34
CA HIS A 143 -12.40 -3.77 16.67
C HIS A 143 -11.78 -4.97 17.40
N ASP A 144 -10.53 -4.86 17.88
CA ASP A 144 -9.78 -5.97 18.48
C ASP A 144 -9.68 -7.20 17.53
N MET A 145 -9.44 -6.93 16.25
CA MET A 145 -9.31 -7.93 15.20
C MET A 145 -7.93 -7.86 14.53
N ILE A 146 -7.50 -9.00 14.00
CA ILE A 146 -6.39 -9.05 13.04
C ILE A 146 -6.94 -8.70 11.68
N GLY A 147 -6.35 -7.69 11.02
CA GLY A 147 -6.70 -7.32 9.64
C GLY A 147 -5.67 -7.80 8.63
N VAL A 148 -6.13 -8.22 7.46
CA VAL A 148 -5.29 -8.60 6.32
C VAL A 148 -5.77 -7.87 5.07
N CYS A 149 -4.83 -7.37 4.26
CA CYS A 149 -5.12 -6.79 2.96
C CYS A 149 -4.08 -7.26 1.94
N MET A 150 -4.57 -7.64 0.75
CA MET A 150 -3.73 -8.03 -0.39
C MET A 150 -4.27 -7.42 -1.67
N THR A 151 -3.41 -7.14 -2.64
CA THR A 151 -3.84 -6.68 -3.95
C THR A 151 -3.08 -7.33 -5.08
N SER A 152 -3.80 -7.93 -6.02
CA SER A 152 -3.31 -8.34 -7.34
C SER A 152 -3.19 -7.11 -8.22
N CYS A 153 -1.99 -6.85 -8.75
CA CYS A 153 -1.66 -5.65 -9.51
C CYS A 153 -1.38 -6.00 -10.99
N PRO A 154 -1.43 -5.01 -11.90
CA PRO A 154 -0.97 -5.18 -13.27
C PRO A 154 0.49 -5.67 -13.36
N PRO A 155 0.86 -6.42 -14.41
CA PRO A 155 2.16 -7.07 -14.52
C PRO A 155 3.32 -6.07 -14.58
N SER A 156 4.30 -6.28 -13.72
CA SER A 156 5.56 -5.53 -13.64
C SER A 156 6.72 -6.37 -13.12
N VAL A 157 6.44 -7.57 -12.59
CA VAL A 157 7.40 -8.44 -11.93
C VAL A 157 7.59 -9.73 -12.70
N LEU A 158 8.83 -10.15 -12.86
CA LEU A 158 9.19 -11.40 -13.51
C LEU A 158 8.86 -12.61 -12.62
N PRO A 159 8.29 -13.69 -13.16
CA PRO A 159 8.35 -14.99 -12.50
C PRO A 159 9.82 -15.45 -12.36
N THR A 160 10.12 -16.28 -11.40
CA THR A 160 11.46 -16.91 -11.31
C THR A 160 11.80 -17.62 -12.63
N TYR A 161 12.98 -17.32 -13.21
CA TYR A 161 13.42 -17.73 -14.56
C TYR A 161 12.67 -17.12 -15.74
N GLY A 162 11.70 -16.23 -15.50
CA GLY A 162 10.98 -15.56 -16.57
C GLY A 162 11.74 -14.37 -17.15
N ALA A 163 11.47 -14.06 -18.41
CA ALA A 163 11.98 -12.87 -19.10
C ALA A 163 10.85 -11.88 -19.46
N GLU A 164 9.62 -12.20 -19.08
CA GLU A 164 8.45 -11.34 -19.28
C GLU A 164 7.70 -11.15 -17.98
N PRO A 165 7.28 -9.92 -17.64
CA PRO A 165 6.48 -9.68 -16.44
C PRO A 165 5.10 -10.33 -16.56
N ARG A 166 4.73 -11.11 -15.56
CA ARG A 166 3.43 -11.79 -15.48
C ARG A 166 2.69 -11.53 -14.18
N LEU A 167 3.37 -10.99 -13.18
CA LEU A 167 2.84 -10.67 -11.86
C LEU A 167 3.00 -9.18 -11.58
N GLY A 168 2.14 -8.64 -10.73
CA GLY A 168 2.32 -7.33 -10.16
C GLY A 168 3.27 -7.34 -8.97
N THR A 169 3.43 -6.19 -8.31
CA THR A 169 4.15 -6.07 -7.04
C THR A 169 3.44 -6.79 -5.90
N ASN A 170 2.16 -7.05 -6.06
CA ASN A 170 1.29 -7.94 -5.27
C ASN A 170 1.58 -7.89 -3.76
N PRO A 171 1.34 -6.75 -3.07
CA PRO A 171 1.64 -6.60 -1.66
C PRO A 171 0.74 -7.44 -0.77
N ILE A 172 1.29 -7.79 0.39
CA ILE A 172 0.61 -8.42 1.52
C ILE A 172 0.75 -7.49 2.72
N ALA A 173 -0.37 -7.15 3.36
CA ALA A 173 -0.39 -6.44 4.62
C ALA A 173 -1.15 -7.22 5.69
N MET A 174 -0.65 -7.14 6.92
CA MET A 174 -1.30 -7.69 8.12
C MET A 174 -1.08 -6.72 9.28
N ALA A 175 -2.16 -6.40 9.98
CA ALA A 175 -2.14 -5.60 11.20
C ALA A 175 -2.68 -6.41 12.37
N VAL A 176 -1.97 -6.39 13.50
CA VAL A 176 -2.28 -7.17 14.71
C VAL A 176 -2.23 -6.26 15.93
N PRO A 177 -3.29 -6.17 16.76
CA PRO A 177 -3.29 -5.30 17.91
C PRO A 177 -2.35 -5.80 19.02
N ALA A 178 -1.77 -4.87 19.74
CA ALA A 178 -0.99 -5.08 20.97
C ALA A 178 -1.66 -4.35 22.14
N LYS A 179 -1.20 -4.55 23.38
CA LYS A 179 -1.83 -3.99 24.57
C LYS A 179 -1.29 -2.61 24.92
N ASN A 180 0.03 -2.49 25.06
CA ASN A 180 0.73 -1.28 25.48
C ASN A 180 1.70 -0.79 24.40
N ASP A 181 2.14 -1.68 23.52
CA ASP A 181 3.04 -1.35 22.43
C ASP A 181 2.24 -0.89 21.18
N HIS A 182 2.91 -0.29 20.20
CA HIS A 182 2.28 -0.04 18.90
C HIS A 182 1.83 -1.38 18.28
N PRO A 183 0.79 -1.40 17.43
CA PRO A 183 0.39 -2.63 16.75
C PRO A 183 1.52 -3.16 15.86
N PHE A 184 1.61 -4.49 15.72
CA PHE A 184 2.42 -5.09 14.67
C PHE A 184 1.75 -4.82 13.32
N VAL A 185 2.48 -4.19 12.38
CA VAL A 185 1.96 -3.85 11.07
C VAL A 185 2.98 -4.26 10.01
N PHE A 186 2.72 -5.36 9.34
CA PHE A 186 3.49 -5.80 8.18
C PHE A 186 2.84 -5.27 6.90
N ASP A 187 3.61 -4.66 6.01
CA ASP A 187 3.19 -4.27 4.66
C ASP A 187 4.38 -4.35 3.72
N ALA A 188 4.35 -5.30 2.81
CA ALA A 188 5.44 -5.48 1.86
C ALA A 188 4.94 -5.97 0.50
N ALA A 189 5.52 -5.39 -0.55
CA ALA A 189 5.43 -5.97 -1.89
C ALA A 189 6.07 -7.36 -1.91
N THR A 190 5.58 -8.26 -2.76
CA THR A 190 6.23 -9.55 -3.05
C THR A 190 7.34 -9.43 -4.11
N SER A 191 7.51 -8.23 -4.68
CA SER A 191 8.70 -7.85 -5.46
C SER A 191 9.82 -7.37 -4.54
N ALA A 192 11.08 -7.46 -5.01
CA ALA A 192 12.26 -7.03 -4.25
C ALA A 192 12.21 -5.53 -3.89
N VAL A 193 11.53 -4.73 -4.71
CA VAL A 193 11.29 -3.30 -4.49
C VAL A 193 9.90 -2.91 -4.98
N ALA A 194 9.26 -1.94 -4.33
CA ALA A 194 8.02 -1.35 -4.81
C ALA A 194 8.29 -0.51 -6.08
N SER A 195 7.44 -0.63 -7.10
CA SER A 195 7.60 0.06 -8.40
C SER A 195 7.78 1.58 -8.24
N ASN A 196 7.01 2.20 -7.36
CA ASN A 196 7.06 3.65 -7.13
C ASN A 196 8.39 4.12 -6.50
N LYS A 197 9.13 3.25 -5.79
CA LYS A 197 10.46 3.58 -5.27
C LYS A 197 11.48 3.83 -6.39
N ILE A 198 11.29 3.23 -7.56
CA ILE A 198 12.13 3.53 -8.73
C ILE A 198 11.90 4.97 -9.21
N GLY A 199 10.65 5.46 -9.18
CA GLY A 199 10.33 6.86 -9.46
C GLY A 199 10.96 7.82 -8.45
N ILE A 200 10.90 7.48 -7.15
CA ILE A 200 11.57 8.26 -6.09
C ILE A 200 13.09 8.27 -6.31
N ALA A 201 13.70 7.12 -6.58
CA ALA A 201 15.14 7.03 -6.86
C ALA A 201 15.54 7.94 -8.02
N ARG A 202 14.77 7.96 -9.12
CA ARG A 202 15.02 8.83 -10.27
C ARG A 202 14.91 10.31 -9.91
N ARG A 203 13.89 10.71 -9.14
CA ARG A 203 13.70 12.09 -8.66
C ARG A 203 14.85 12.58 -7.78
N LEU A 204 15.35 11.70 -6.91
CA LEU A 204 16.40 12.03 -5.94
C LEU A 204 17.84 11.74 -6.43
N GLY A 205 18.01 11.20 -7.64
CA GLY A 205 19.32 10.75 -8.14
C GLY A 205 19.91 9.59 -7.31
N ALA A 206 19.05 8.80 -6.64
CA ALA A 206 19.49 7.72 -5.77
C ALA A 206 19.84 6.47 -6.58
N LYS A 207 20.88 5.75 -6.13
CA LYS A 207 21.26 4.46 -6.72
C LYS A 207 20.35 3.34 -6.21
N LEU A 208 20.19 2.32 -7.06
CA LEU A 208 19.40 1.11 -6.76
C LEU A 208 20.31 0.01 -6.22
N GLU A 209 19.76 -0.80 -5.34
CA GLU A 209 20.47 -1.91 -4.72
C GLU A 209 20.51 -3.15 -5.65
N PRO A 210 21.53 -4.01 -5.51
CA PRO A 210 21.63 -5.27 -6.23
C PRO A 210 20.40 -6.16 -6.04
N GLY A 211 19.94 -6.79 -7.13
CA GLY A 211 18.83 -7.76 -7.08
C GLY A 211 17.43 -7.13 -7.01
N TRP A 212 17.29 -5.82 -7.18
CA TRP A 212 15.98 -5.19 -7.30
C TRP A 212 15.40 -5.34 -8.70
N LEU A 213 16.27 -5.25 -9.70
CA LEU A 213 15.89 -5.21 -11.10
C LEU A 213 16.56 -6.32 -11.91
N ALA A 214 15.96 -6.61 -13.06
CA ALA A 214 16.57 -7.30 -14.18
C ALA A 214 16.62 -6.37 -15.40
N ASP A 215 17.48 -6.69 -16.35
CA ASP A 215 17.52 -6.05 -17.65
C ASP A 215 16.29 -6.41 -18.51
N GLU A 216 16.22 -5.88 -19.73
CA GLU A 216 15.13 -6.14 -20.68
C GLU A 216 15.03 -7.62 -21.13
N PHE A 217 16.07 -8.43 -20.90
CA PHE A 217 16.12 -9.86 -21.23
C PHE A 217 15.82 -10.76 -20.02
N GLY A 218 15.57 -10.17 -18.84
CA GLY A 218 15.29 -10.91 -17.61
C GLY A 218 16.55 -11.34 -16.83
N THR A 219 17.74 -10.81 -17.18
CA THR A 219 18.98 -11.07 -16.45
C THR A 219 19.02 -10.23 -15.18
N PRO A 220 19.12 -10.82 -13.96
CA PRO A 220 19.19 -10.07 -12.73
C PRO A 220 20.39 -9.12 -12.67
N ILE A 221 20.18 -7.87 -12.29
CA ILE A 221 21.22 -6.86 -12.08
C ILE A 221 21.68 -6.99 -10.64
N MET A 222 22.91 -7.47 -10.44
CA MET A 222 23.49 -7.79 -9.13
C MET A 222 24.56 -6.78 -8.69
N GLU A 223 24.46 -5.55 -9.18
CA GLU A 223 25.35 -4.44 -8.83
C GLU A 223 24.54 -3.19 -8.50
N THR A 224 25.13 -2.28 -7.73
CA THR A 224 24.52 -0.97 -7.42
C THR A 224 24.64 -0.09 -8.66
N MET A 225 23.50 0.48 -9.12
CA MET A 225 23.46 1.30 -10.33
C MET A 225 22.45 2.44 -10.22
N GLU A 226 22.54 3.38 -11.16
CA GLU A 226 21.48 4.37 -11.38
C GLU A 226 20.25 3.71 -12.02
N VAL A 227 19.10 4.43 -11.98
CA VAL A 227 17.86 3.91 -12.57
C VAL A 227 18.01 3.75 -14.08
N PRO A 228 18.01 2.54 -14.65
CA PRO A 228 18.13 2.33 -16.08
C PRO A 228 16.86 2.78 -16.82
N GLU A 229 16.98 3.00 -18.13
CA GLU A 229 15.82 3.33 -18.97
C GLU A 229 14.82 2.18 -19.10
N LYS A 230 15.35 0.96 -19.27
CA LYS A 230 14.55 -0.26 -19.39
C LYS A 230 14.93 -1.24 -18.29
N TYR A 231 13.94 -1.78 -17.65
CA TYR A 231 14.11 -2.75 -16.57
C TYR A 231 12.85 -3.56 -16.34
N GLN A 232 13.02 -4.66 -15.61
CA GLN A 232 11.94 -5.48 -15.05
C GLN A 232 12.15 -5.60 -13.55
N LEU A 233 11.07 -5.68 -12.77
CA LEU A 233 11.17 -5.93 -11.33
C LEU A 233 11.41 -7.42 -11.06
N LEU A 234 12.22 -7.71 -10.04
CA LEU A 234 12.45 -9.06 -9.55
C LEU A 234 11.54 -9.37 -8.33
N PRO A 235 11.16 -10.62 -8.11
CA PRO A 235 10.50 -11.03 -6.88
C PRO A 235 11.46 -10.95 -5.68
N VAL A 236 10.92 -10.91 -4.45
CA VAL A 236 11.72 -11.06 -3.22
C VAL A 236 12.63 -12.29 -3.33
N GLY A 237 13.92 -12.10 -3.05
CA GLY A 237 14.96 -13.10 -3.22
C GLY A 237 15.69 -13.01 -4.57
N ALA A 238 15.31 -12.09 -5.46
CA ALA A 238 15.98 -11.75 -6.72
C ALA A 238 16.28 -12.95 -7.64
N THR A 239 17.22 -13.82 -7.26
CA THR A 239 17.61 -15.04 -8.02
C THR A 239 17.09 -16.31 -7.36
N ARG A 240 17.10 -17.43 -8.12
CA ARG A 240 16.66 -18.72 -7.58
C ARG A 240 17.49 -19.14 -6.36
N GLU A 241 18.79 -18.88 -6.39
CA GLU A 241 19.75 -19.19 -5.33
C GLU A 241 19.49 -18.39 -4.07
N LEU A 242 19.08 -17.11 -4.21
CA LEU A 242 18.69 -16.23 -3.11
C LEU A 242 17.24 -16.41 -2.67
N GLY A 243 16.49 -17.30 -3.32
CA GLY A 243 15.14 -17.68 -2.90
C GLY A 243 14.00 -16.96 -3.63
N SER A 244 14.21 -16.44 -4.85
CA SER A 244 13.17 -15.74 -5.63
C SER A 244 11.87 -16.53 -5.81
N HIS A 245 11.96 -17.89 -5.84
CA HIS A 245 10.77 -18.75 -5.88
C HIS A 245 9.82 -18.55 -4.68
N LYS A 246 10.33 -18.05 -3.53
CA LYS A 246 9.50 -17.74 -2.35
C LYS A 246 8.69 -16.48 -2.59
N GLY A 247 9.35 -15.38 -3.02
CA GLY A 247 8.66 -14.15 -3.40
C GLY A 247 7.68 -14.36 -4.56
N TYR A 248 8.10 -15.12 -5.58
CA TYR A 248 7.24 -15.53 -6.68
C TYR A 248 6.00 -16.32 -6.20
N GLY A 249 6.20 -17.30 -5.32
CA GLY A 249 5.11 -18.08 -4.75
C GLY A 249 4.12 -17.24 -3.93
N LEU A 250 4.62 -16.29 -3.11
CA LEU A 250 3.80 -15.34 -2.38
C LEU A 250 2.99 -14.44 -3.33
N SER A 251 3.63 -13.95 -4.40
CA SER A 251 2.95 -13.16 -5.44
C SER A 251 1.82 -13.95 -6.12
N CYS A 252 2.01 -15.24 -6.39
CA CYS A 252 0.96 -16.11 -6.91
C CYS A 252 -0.21 -16.27 -5.93
N ILE A 253 0.04 -16.40 -4.62
CA ILE A 253 -1.02 -16.46 -3.61
C ILE A 253 -1.87 -15.18 -3.66
N VAL A 254 -1.22 -14.02 -3.73
CA VAL A 254 -1.93 -12.74 -3.84
C VAL A 254 -2.77 -12.66 -5.12
N ASP A 255 -2.21 -13.10 -6.25
CA ASP A 255 -2.92 -13.11 -7.54
C ASP A 255 -4.13 -14.07 -7.54
N ILE A 256 -4.03 -15.18 -6.81
CA ILE A 256 -5.14 -16.11 -6.62
C ILE A 256 -6.24 -15.49 -5.75
N LEU A 257 -5.90 -14.97 -4.57
CA LEU A 257 -6.88 -14.45 -3.61
C LEU A 257 -7.47 -13.10 -4.04
N GLY A 258 -6.64 -12.16 -4.46
CA GLY A 258 -7.04 -10.83 -4.87
C GLY A 258 -7.45 -10.72 -6.35
N GLY A 259 -7.06 -11.69 -7.18
CA GLY A 259 -7.35 -11.70 -8.62
C GLY A 259 -8.35 -12.78 -8.99
N VAL A 260 -7.88 -14.02 -9.13
CA VAL A 260 -8.69 -15.15 -9.66
C VAL A 260 -9.96 -15.38 -8.86
N LEU A 261 -9.89 -15.33 -7.53
CA LEU A 261 -11.02 -15.57 -6.63
C LEU A 261 -12.14 -14.51 -6.77
N THR A 262 -11.83 -13.33 -7.25
CA THR A 262 -12.83 -12.28 -7.50
C THR A 262 -13.76 -12.61 -8.67
N GLY A 263 -13.36 -13.50 -9.58
CA GLY A 263 -14.07 -13.79 -10.83
C GLY A 263 -13.89 -12.71 -11.92
N PHE A 264 -13.14 -11.63 -11.65
CA PHE A 264 -12.87 -10.55 -12.62
C PHE A 264 -11.53 -10.71 -13.35
N GLY A 265 -10.79 -11.79 -13.08
CA GLY A 265 -9.49 -12.08 -13.66
C GLY A 265 -8.34 -11.83 -12.69
N TYR A 266 -7.13 -11.82 -13.20
CA TYR A 266 -5.86 -11.64 -12.47
C TYR A 266 -5.07 -10.48 -13.08
N GLY A 267 -4.01 -10.02 -12.44
CA GLY A 267 -3.25 -8.82 -12.84
C GLY A 267 -2.85 -8.78 -14.31
N ALA A 268 -2.43 -9.91 -14.88
CA ALA A 268 -2.05 -10.05 -16.28
C ALA A 268 -3.20 -10.45 -17.25
N SER A 269 -4.47 -10.36 -16.81
CA SER A 269 -5.61 -10.70 -17.69
C SER A 269 -5.70 -9.78 -18.90
N PRO A 270 -5.82 -10.31 -20.15
CA PRO A 270 -5.85 -9.50 -21.33
C PRO A 270 -7.02 -8.50 -21.38
N GLY A 271 -6.75 -7.29 -21.87
CA GLY A 271 -7.77 -6.27 -22.15
C GLY A 271 -8.37 -5.58 -20.92
N ARG A 272 -7.82 -5.80 -19.73
CA ARG A 272 -8.30 -5.18 -18.50
C ARG A 272 -7.13 -4.66 -17.67
N PRO A 273 -7.08 -3.36 -17.32
CA PRO A 273 -6.25 -2.89 -16.21
C PRO A 273 -6.90 -3.39 -14.92
N ASN A 274 -6.49 -4.55 -14.44
CA ASN A 274 -7.13 -5.16 -13.27
C ASN A 274 -6.26 -4.96 -12.04
N PHE A 275 -6.82 -4.20 -11.09
CA PHE A 275 -6.56 -4.41 -9.69
C PHE A 275 -7.70 -5.24 -9.13
N GLY A 276 -7.37 -6.23 -8.34
CA GLY A 276 -8.32 -6.94 -7.54
C GLY A 276 -7.77 -7.08 -6.13
N HIS A 277 -8.65 -7.03 -5.14
CA HIS A 277 -8.23 -6.98 -3.75
C HIS A 277 -8.85 -8.11 -2.94
N TYR A 278 -8.17 -8.44 -1.85
CA TYR A 278 -8.65 -9.33 -0.82
C TYR A 278 -8.44 -8.65 0.52
N VAL A 279 -9.49 -8.60 1.34
CA VAL A 279 -9.40 -8.18 2.74
C VAL A 279 -10.00 -9.25 3.64
N ALA A 280 -9.45 -9.37 4.85
CA ALA A 280 -9.98 -10.25 5.87
C ALA A 280 -9.83 -9.65 7.26
N ALA A 281 -10.81 -9.92 8.11
CA ALA A 281 -10.80 -9.62 9.54
C ALA A 281 -10.99 -10.90 10.34
N TYR A 282 -10.15 -11.10 11.35
CA TYR A 282 -10.22 -12.24 12.28
C TYR A 282 -10.51 -11.72 13.68
N LYS A 283 -11.67 -12.06 14.24
CA LYS A 283 -12.05 -11.67 15.60
C LYS A 283 -11.24 -12.50 16.59
N ILE A 284 -10.38 -11.85 17.36
CA ILE A 284 -9.50 -12.52 18.32
C ILE A 284 -10.30 -13.29 19.38
N ASP A 285 -11.39 -12.72 19.87
CA ASP A 285 -12.29 -13.33 20.84
C ASP A 285 -12.93 -14.66 20.37
N ALA A 286 -12.95 -14.92 19.07
CA ALA A 286 -13.38 -16.20 18.50
C ALA A 286 -12.35 -17.33 18.65
N PHE A 287 -11.11 -17.01 19.06
CA PHE A 287 -10.00 -17.95 19.17
C PHE A 287 -9.44 -18.02 20.60
N THR A 288 -9.30 -16.87 21.26
CA THR A 288 -8.71 -16.76 22.61
C THR A 288 -9.17 -15.45 23.27
N ASP A 289 -8.89 -15.30 24.57
CA ASP A 289 -9.13 -14.04 25.27
C ASP A 289 -8.34 -12.88 24.65
N VAL A 290 -8.99 -11.76 24.46
CA VAL A 290 -8.41 -10.57 23.77
C VAL A 290 -7.26 -9.96 24.59
N ASP A 291 -7.42 -9.84 25.89
CA ASP A 291 -6.43 -9.24 26.79
C ASP A 291 -5.18 -10.11 26.90
N ASP A 292 -5.35 -11.43 26.98
CA ASP A 292 -4.26 -12.41 26.98
C ASP A 292 -3.51 -12.38 25.65
N PHE A 293 -4.23 -12.34 24.54
CA PHE A 293 -3.64 -12.21 23.19
C PHE A 293 -2.78 -10.95 23.08
N LYS A 294 -3.34 -9.79 23.41
CA LYS A 294 -2.63 -8.50 23.32
C LYS A 294 -1.40 -8.45 24.25
N SER A 295 -1.51 -9.02 25.44
CA SER A 295 -0.38 -9.12 26.38
C SER A 295 0.72 -10.01 25.82
N THR A 296 0.36 -11.14 25.22
CA THR A 296 1.31 -12.05 24.56
C THR A 296 1.96 -11.39 23.34
N MET A 297 1.24 -10.55 22.59
CA MET A 297 1.81 -9.76 21.51
C MET A 297 2.87 -8.77 22.01
N ASP A 298 2.62 -8.07 23.13
CA ASP A 298 3.62 -7.20 23.76
C ASP A 298 4.89 -7.98 24.14
N GLU A 299 4.73 -9.14 24.79
CA GLU A 299 5.85 -10.01 25.18
C GLU A 299 6.66 -10.48 23.97
N TRP A 300 5.98 -10.91 22.91
CA TRP A 300 6.61 -11.37 21.68
C TRP A 300 7.38 -10.24 20.98
N MET A 301 6.77 -9.07 20.83
CA MET A 301 7.45 -7.91 20.23
C MET A 301 8.62 -7.43 21.10
N TYR A 302 8.47 -7.43 22.42
CA TYR A 302 9.56 -7.11 23.35
C TYR A 302 10.75 -8.08 23.17
N MET A 303 10.50 -9.38 23.10
CA MET A 303 11.53 -10.38 22.85
C MET A 303 12.28 -10.11 21.54
N MET A 304 11.55 -9.81 20.44
CA MET A 304 12.16 -9.51 19.15
C MET A 304 13.01 -8.24 19.19
N LYS A 305 12.48 -7.14 19.74
CA LYS A 305 13.17 -5.84 19.84
C LYS A 305 14.41 -5.90 20.73
N ASN A 306 14.42 -6.78 21.74
CA ASN A 306 15.56 -6.98 22.64
C ASN A 306 16.54 -8.07 22.18
N THR A 307 16.39 -8.59 20.98
CA THR A 307 17.40 -9.46 20.37
C THR A 307 18.70 -8.67 20.15
N LYS A 308 19.84 -9.28 20.43
CA LYS A 308 21.15 -8.64 20.24
C LYS A 308 21.32 -8.22 18.78
N PRO A 309 21.56 -6.93 18.50
CA PRO A 309 21.78 -6.47 17.13
C PRO A 309 23.03 -7.09 16.49
N ALA A 310 23.01 -7.21 15.17
CA ALA A 310 24.19 -7.59 14.39
C ALA A 310 25.28 -6.50 14.47
N PRO A 311 26.56 -6.84 14.23
CA PRO A 311 27.63 -5.85 14.20
C PRO A 311 27.34 -4.72 13.20
N GLY A 312 27.38 -3.48 13.68
CA GLY A 312 27.10 -2.28 12.88
C GLY A 312 25.64 -1.81 12.90
N GLU A 313 24.73 -2.60 13.50
CA GLU A 313 23.32 -2.22 13.66
C GLU A 313 23.07 -1.68 15.07
N GLU A 314 22.21 -0.66 15.18
CA GLU A 314 21.86 -0.03 16.47
C GLU A 314 20.84 -0.88 17.26
N ARG A 315 19.88 -1.44 16.57
CA ARG A 315 18.74 -2.17 17.18
C ARG A 315 18.05 -3.11 16.19
N VAL A 316 17.33 -4.08 16.75
CA VAL A 316 16.35 -4.89 16.01
C VAL A 316 14.99 -4.21 16.09
N MET A 317 14.25 -4.21 15.00
CA MET A 317 12.92 -3.62 14.91
C MET A 317 11.90 -4.67 14.49
N VAL A 318 10.65 -4.49 14.91
CA VAL A 318 9.51 -5.26 14.42
C VAL A 318 8.82 -4.52 13.27
N ALA A 319 8.06 -5.24 12.46
CA ALA A 319 7.32 -4.64 11.35
C ALA A 319 6.30 -3.60 11.87
N GLY A 320 6.25 -2.46 11.20
CA GLY A 320 5.41 -1.31 11.56
C GLY A 320 6.04 -0.32 12.54
N GLN A 321 7.13 -0.70 13.23
CA GLN A 321 7.82 0.20 14.17
C GLN A 321 8.45 1.42 13.48
N PRO A 322 9.18 1.29 12.38
CA PRO A 322 9.75 2.46 11.69
C PRO A 322 8.68 3.42 11.18
N GLU A 323 7.56 2.88 10.70
CA GLU A 323 6.42 3.64 10.21
C GLU A 323 5.69 4.37 11.36
N HIS A 324 5.52 3.72 12.50
CA HIS A 324 4.95 4.33 13.70
C HIS A 324 5.84 5.47 14.24
N GLU A 325 7.15 5.25 14.33
CA GLU A 325 8.10 6.29 14.76
C GLU A 325 8.08 7.48 13.79
N MET A 326 7.97 7.24 12.48
CA MET A 326 7.89 8.29 11.48
C MET A 326 6.58 9.09 11.59
N GLU A 327 5.47 8.41 11.84
CA GLU A 327 4.17 9.04 12.07
C GLU A 327 4.20 10.01 13.26
N LEU A 328 4.83 9.62 14.38
CA LEU A 328 5.01 10.49 15.54
C LEU A 328 5.86 11.73 15.23
N ILE A 329 6.87 11.60 14.36
CA ILE A 329 7.71 12.71 13.93
C ILE A 329 6.93 13.63 13.00
N ARG A 330 6.37 13.09 11.91
CA ARG A 330 5.69 13.88 10.86
C ARG A 330 4.38 14.53 11.33
N SER A 331 3.72 13.96 12.33
CA SER A 331 2.54 14.58 12.96
C SER A 331 2.89 15.88 13.74
N LYS A 332 4.15 16.05 14.14
CA LYS A 332 4.63 17.24 14.86
C LYS A 332 5.36 18.21 13.93
N GLU A 333 6.22 17.68 13.09
CA GLU A 333 7.15 18.47 12.28
C GLU A 333 6.58 18.81 10.89
N GLY A 334 5.59 18.06 10.43
CA GLY A 334 5.02 18.15 9.09
C GLY A 334 5.57 17.09 8.13
N ILE A 335 4.90 16.94 7.01
CA ILE A 335 5.21 16.01 5.92
C ILE A 335 6.12 16.75 4.91
N PRO A 336 7.33 16.23 4.59
CA PRO A 336 8.20 16.86 3.61
C PRO A 336 7.74 16.53 2.17
N LEU A 337 7.28 17.54 1.44
CA LEU A 337 6.98 17.43 0.01
C LEU A 337 8.17 17.97 -0.80
N HIS A 338 8.68 17.18 -1.75
CA HIS A 338 9.71 17.63 -2.68
C HIS A 338 9.19 18.78 -3.55
N GLN A 339 10.06 19.73 -3.93
CA GLN A 339 9.67 20.92 -4.69
C GLN A 339 8.94 20.58 -6.00
N GLU A 340 9.35 19.54 -6.74
CA GLU A 340 8.64 19.06 -7.93
C GLU A 340 7.17 18.73 -7.66
N VAL A 341 6.88 18.20 -6.47
CA VAL A 341 5.49 17.87 -6.06
C VAL A 341 4.71 19.13 -5.74
N VAL A 342 5.34 20.08 -5.06
CA VAL A 342 4.72 21.39 -4.76
C VAL A 342 4.38 22.15 -6.04
N ASP A 343 5.28 22.16 -7.02
CA ASP A 343 5.04 22.80 -8.31
C ASP A 343 3.87 22.14 -9.06
N TRP A 344 3.81 20.80 -9.08
CA TRP A 344 2.68 20.09 -9.65
C TRP A 344 1.35 20.40 -8.93
N PHE A 345 1.36 20.57 -7.59
CA PHE A 345 0.16 20.98 -6.87
C PHE A 345 -0.33 22.37 -7.30
N LYS A 346 0.59 23.31 -7.50
CA LYS A 346 0.23 24.65 -8.01
C LYS A 346 -0.40 24.58 -9.38
N ASP A 347 0.18 23.77 -10.27
CA ASP A 347 -0.35 23.59 -11.62
C ASP A 347 -1.76 23.00 -11.60
N ILE A 348 -1.98 21.88 -10.90
CA ILE A 348 -3.28 21.23 -10.85
C ILE A 348 -4.34 22.08 -10.12
N CYS A 349 -3.96 22.81 -9.08
CA CYS A 349 -4.83 23.75 -8.42
C CYS A 349 -5.29 24.86 -9.38
N GLY A 350 -4.38 25.40 -10.18
CA GLY A 350 -4.68 26.37 -11.23
C GLY A 350 -5.67 25.82 -12.28
N GLU A 351 -5.40 24.61 -12.78
CA GLU A 351 -6.28 23.92 -13.76
C GLU A 351 -7.68 23.66 -13.23
N LEU A 352 -7.80 23.26 -11.96
CA LEU A 352 -9.08 22.90 -11.34
C LEU A 352 -9.79 24.07 -10.65
N SER A 353 -9.20 25.28 -10.66
CA SER A 353 -9.70 26.43 -9.91
C SER A 353 -9.88 26.11 -8.41
N VAL A 354 -8.87 25.52 -7.82
CA VAL A 354 -8.71 25.24 -6.38
C VAL A 354 -7.68 26.22 -5.82
N GLU A 355 -7.87 26.72 -4.61
CA GLU A 355 -6.86 27.56 -3.95
C GLU A 355 -5.70 26.71 -3.47
N PHE A 356 -4.46 27.08 -3.84
CA PHE A 356 -3.28 26.41 -3.32
C PHE A 356 -3.02 26.89 -1.88
N SER A 357 -3.25 26.02 -0.89
CA SER A 357 -3.23 26.34 0.54
C SER A 357 -2.02 25.77 1.28
N LEU A 358 -1.04 25.17 0.60
CA LEU A 358 0.16 24.61 1.23
C LEU A 358 1.28 25.63 1.32
N GLY A 359 1.74 25.99 2.52
CA GLY A 359 2.91 26.85 2.78
C GLY A 359 2.62 28.11 3.51
#